data_7bfcb8e7ea55f823782d77a9fcd08014
#
_entry.id   7bfcb8e7ea55f823782d77a9fcd08014
#
_cell.length_a   1.000
_cell.length_b   1.000
_cell.length_c   1.000
_cell.angle_alpha   90.00
_cell.angle_beta   90.00
_cell.angle_gamma   90.00
#
_symmetry.space_group_name_H-M   'P 1'
#
loop_
_entity.id
_entity.type
_entity.pdbx_description
1 polymer ?
#
loop_
_entity_poly.entity_id
_entity_poly.type
_entity_poly.pdbx_seq_one_letter_code
_entity_poly.pdbx_strand_id
1 'polypeptide(L)'
;QEAEEMIKNVKPDIAIVTTMSLISDVEDALMLCAKLGVNAITTCEEAFFPMNSNPEVTKKIDKLAKETGCTITGSGYQDIYWGQLISSIAGSTQSIKKIKGSSSYNVEDYGIALAKAHGAGLTLEEFDKQVASVDRISDEERQAMINRGEYLPSYMWNVNGWLCAKLGLTVKSQRQVTVPQTYKEDIESQTLGMTVKAGDATGMSAVVTTETEEGITLETQCIGKVYSKEDFDKNEWTVEGEPNTTLIINRPSTVELTCASVVNRIPDVISAKPGYVPTEEICDLSFKMKI
;
A
#
# COMPACT_ATOMS: atom_id res chain seq x y z
N GLN A 1 -17.70 -16.63 15.41
CA GLN A 1 -18.49 -17.89 15.36
C GLN A 1 -19.12 -18.10 13.97
N GLU A 2 -19.89 -17.14 13.45
CA GLU A 2 -20.58 -17.27 12.15
C GLU A 2 -19.63 -17.49 10.96
N ALA A 3 -18.52 -16.75 10.89
CA ALA A 3 -17.53 -16.91 9.82
C ALA A 3 -16.88 -18.31 9.86
N GLU A 4 -16.55 -18.82 11.04
CA GLU A 4 -15.96 -20.16 11.19
C GLU A 4 -16.94 -21.27 10.75
N GLU A 5 -18.21 -21.16 11.14
CA GLU A 5 -19.24 -22.09 10.71
C GLU A 5 -19.48 -22.03 9.20
N MET A 6 -19.52 -20.82 8.64
CA MET A 6 -19.69 -20.63 7.21
C MET A 6 -18.54 -21.29 6.43
N ILE A 7 -17.29 -21.05 6.80
CA ILE A 7 -16.12 -21.64 6.12
C ILE A 7 -16.14 -23.17 6.25
N LYS A 8 -16.47 -23.73 7.41
CA LYS A 8 -16.57 -25.18 7.62
C LYS A 8 -17.67 -25.83 6.77
N ASN A 9 -18.77 -25.12 6.57
CA ASN A 9 -19.92 -25.63 5.79
C ASN A 9 -19.68 -25.52 4.28
N VAL A 10 -19.15 -24.38 3.82
CA VAL A 10 -18.90 -24.09 2.38
C VAL A 10 -17.65 -24.79 1.87
N LYS A 11 -16.61 -24.92 2.72
CA LYS A 11 -15.28 -25.47 2.37
C LYS A 11 -14.69 -24.82 1.12
N PRO A 12 -14.53 -23.49 1.12
CA PRO A 12 -14.02 -22.78 -0.05
C PRO A 12 -12.55 -23.12 -0.29
N ASP A 13 -12.11 -23.10 -1.55
CA ASP A 13 -10.68 -23.21 -1.90
C ASP A 13 -9.91 -21.97 -1.51
N ILE A 14 -10.59 -20.81 -1.46
CA ILE A 14 -10.01 -19.52 -1.12
C ILE A 14 -11.05 -18.56 -0.52
N ALA A 15 -10.64 -17.75 0.43
CA ALA A 15 -11.41 -16.65 1.00
C ALA A 15 -10.87 -15.30 0.51
N ILE A 16 -11.76 -14.33 0.29
CA ILE A 16 -11.41 -12.95 -0.02
C ILE A 16 -11.78 -12.09 1.18
N VAL A 17 -10.78 -11.41 1.78
CA VAL A 17 -10.94 -10.57 2.98
C VAL A 17 -10.76 -9.11 2.59
N THR A 18 -11.83 -8.29 2.69
CA THR A 18 -11.88 -6.91 2.18
C THR A 18 -12.39 -5.92 3.23
N THR A 19 -12.02 -6.10 4.49
CA THR A 19 -12.67 -5.37 5.59
C THR A 19 -11.93 -4.15 6.08
N MET A 20 -10.58 -4.18 6.13
CA MET A 20 -9.76 -3.14 6.74
C MET A 20 -8.44 -2.97 6.00
N SER A 21 -7.69 -1.89 6.29
CA SER A 21 -6.46 -1.50 5.60
C SER A 21 -5.17 -1.84 6.37
N LEU A 22 -5.27 -2.16 7.67
CA LEU A 22 -4.12 -2.55 8.51
C LEU A 22 -4.13 -4.05 8.75
N ILE A 23 -2.95 -4.67 8.76
CA ILE A 23 -2.83 -6.12 8.93
C ILE A 23 -3.26 -6.58 10.32
N SER A 24 -3.06 -5.76 11.34
CA SER A 24 -3.56 -6.02 12.70
C SER A 24 -5.08 -6.11 12.77
N ASP A 25 -5.79 -5.33 11.94
CA ASP A 25 -7.25 -5.30 11.92
C ASP A 25 -7.86 -6.50 11.17
N VAL A 26 -7.09 -7.13 10.29
CA VAL A 26 -7.50 -8.34 9.55
C VAL A 26 -6.83 -9.61 10.09
N GLU A 27 -5.99 -9.50 11.14
CA GLU A 27 -5.27 -10.65 11.72
C GLU A 27 -6.21 -11.80 12.06
N ASP A 28 -7.28 -11.54 12.80
CA ASP A 28 -8.22 -12.58 13.22
C ASP A 28 -8.87 -13.30 12.02
N ALA A 29 -9.21 -12.56 10.96
CA ALA A 29 -9.82 -13.16 9.77
C ALA A 29 -8.80 -14.02 9.00
N LEU A 30 -7.57 -13.55 8.83
CA LEU A 30 -6.50 -14.29 8.16
C LEU A 30 -6.07 -15.51 8.98
N MET A 31 -5.95 -15.37 10.31
CA MET A 31 -5.66 -16.48 11.22
C MET A 31 -6.76 -17.54 11.22
N LEU A 32 -8.03 -17.14 11.07
CA LEU A 32 -9.15 -18.08 10.93
C LEU A 32 -9.02 -18.87 9.63
N CYS A 33 -8.75 -18.21 8.49
CA CYS A 33 -8.51 -18.87 7.21
C CYS A 33 -7.34 -19.86 7.34
N ALA A 34 -6.20 -19.40 7.87
CA ALA A 34 -5.02 -20.22 8.10
C ALA A 34 -5.32 -21.43 8.99
N LYS A 35 -6.01 -21.25 10.13
CA LYS A 35 -6.41 -22.34 11.04
C LYS A 35 -7.25 -23.42 10.37
N LEU A 36 -8.08 -23.02 9.42
CA LEU A 36 -8.97 -23.93 8.68
C LEU A 36 -8.34 -24.51 7.41
N GLY A 37 -7.09 -24.16 7.10
CA GLY A 37 -6.39 -24.61 5.90
C GLY A 37 -6.96 -24.03 4.60
N VAL A 38 -7.60 -22.86 4.66
CA VAL A 38 -8.20 -22.16 3.52
C VAL A 38 -7.28 -21.07 3.04
N ASN A 39 -6.97 -21.04 1.74
CA ASN A 39 -6.20 -19.96 1.15
C ASN A 39 -6.92 -18.62 1.33
N ALA A 40 -6.19 -17.50 1.39
CA ALA A 40 -6.84 -16.20 1.46
C ALA A 40 -6.09 -15.12 0.68
N ILE A 41 -6.86 -14.23 0.06
CA ILE A 41 -6.39 -12.96 -0.50
C ILE A 41 -7.06 -11.84 0.28
N THR A 42 -6.27 -10.87 0.74
CA THR A 42 -6.82 -9.65 1.33
C THR A 42 -6.48 -8.44 0.48
N THR A 43 -7.41 -7.47 0.42
CA THR A 43 -7.19 -6.16 -0.19
C THR A 43 -6.61 -5.15 0.81
N CYS A 44 -6.35 -5.57 2.04
CA CYS A 44 -5.66 -4.77 3.05
C CYS A 44 -4.34 -4.23 2.47
N GLU A 45 -4.18 -2.93 2.41
CA GLU A 45 -3.03 -2.29 1.76
C GLU A 45 -1.72 -2.63 2.47
N GLU A 46 -1.72 -2.68 3.79
CA GLU A 46 -0.53 -3.07 4.56
C GLU A 46 -0.13 -4.52 4.27
N ALA A 47 -1.09 -5.40 4.02
CA ALA A 47 -0.86 -6.81 3.73
C ALA A 47 -0.15 -7.08 2.39
N PHE A 48 0.08 -6.06 1.57
CA PHE A 48 0.84 -6.20 0.33
C PHE A 48 2.31 -6.61 0.58
N PHE A 49 2.95 -6.05 1.61
CA PHE A 49 4.29 -6.43 2.05
C PHE A 49 4.48 -6.18 3.56
N PRO A 50 3.71 -6.87 4.43
CA PRO A 50 3.59 -6.52 5.84
C PRO A 50 4.81 -6.84 6.69
N MET A 51 5.75 -7.66 6.19
CA MET A 51 7.01 -7.93 6.87
C MET A 51 7.84 -6.65 7.07
N ASN A 52 7.56 -5.60 6.30
CA ASN A 52 8.25 -4.31 6.35
C ASN A 52 7.65 -3.35 7.42
N SER A 53 6.45 -3.60 7.90
CA SER A 53 5.75 -2.75 8.89
C SER A 53 5.28 -3.49 10.13
N ASN A 54 4.88 -4.76 10.00
CA ASN A 54 4.36 -5.58 11.09
C ASN A 54 4.84 -7.04 10.98
N PRO A 55 6.14 -7.30 11.22
CA PRO A 55 6.73 -8.63 11.08
C PRO A 55 6.16 -9.66 12.04
N GLU A 56 5.69 -9.26 13.25
CA GLU A 56 5.20 -10.20 14.25
C GLU A 56 3.86 -10.82 13.84
N VAL A 57 2.90 -10.02 13.37
CA VAL A 57 1.63 -10.55 12.86
C VAL A 57 1.88 -11.38 11.61
N THR A 58 2.75 -10.92 10.71
CA THR A 58 3.12 -11.65 9.50
C THR A 58 3.70 -13.04 9.82
N LYS A 59 4.63 -13.15 10.78
CA LYS A 59 5.22 -14.42 11.21
C LYS A 59 4.19 -15.37 11.81
N LYS A 60 3.22 -14.87 12.60
CA LYS A 60 2.15 -15.70 13.16
C LYS A 60 1.29 -16.33 12.06
N ILE A 61 0.88 -15.50 11.09
CA ILE A 61 0.07 -15.96 9.96
C ILE A 61 0.87 -16.96 9.12
N ASP A 62 2.11 -16.63 8.77
CA ASP A 62 3.02 -17.47 7.97
C ASP A 62 3.21 -18.85 8.58
N LYS A 63 3.51 -18.89 9.89
CA LYS A 63 3.70 -20.14 10.62
C LYS A 63 2.47 -21.04 10.54
N LEU A 64 1.29 -20.48 10.88
CA LEU A 64 0.05 -21.26 10.90
C LEU A 64 -0.35 -21.71 9.49
N ALA A 65 -0.21 -20.85 8.48
CA ALA A 65 -0.51 -21.18 7.10
C ALA A 65 0.41 -22.31 6.56
N LYS A 66 1.70 -22.31 6.94
CA LYS A 66 2.62 -23.42 6.63
C LYS A 66 2.22 -24.72 7.31
N GLU A 67 1.82 -24.67 8.58
CA GLU A 67 1.40 -25.84 9.35
C GLU A 67 0.12 -26.49 8.77
N THR A 68 -0.79 -25.71 8.22
CA THR A 68 -2.07 -26.16 7.68
C THR A 68 -2.08 -26.37 6.16
N GLY A 69 -1.02 -25.95 5.48
CA GLY A 69 -0.86 -26.15 4.03
C GLY A 69 -1.61 -25.17 3.15
N CYS A 70 -1.94 -23.96 3.63
CA CYS A 70 -2.62 -22.93 2.85
C CYS A 70 -1.73 -21.72 2.58
N THR A 71 -2.13 -20.87 1.63
CA THR A 71 -1.42 -19.66 1.22
C THR A 71 -2.24 -18.41 1.56
N ILE A 72 -1.61 -17.46 2.22
CA ILE A 72 -2.19 -16.15 2.55
C ILE A 72 -1.39 -15.07 1.84
N THR A 73 -2.06 -14.10 1.21
CA THR A 73 -1.40 -12.97 0.51
C THR A 73 -2.23 -11.70 0.55
N GLY A 74 -1.58 -10.56 0.38
CA GLY A 74 -2.20 -9.28 0.07
C GLY A 74 -2.08 -8.97 -1.42
N SER A 75 -3.16 -8.52 -2.06
CA SER A 75 -3.18 -8.14 -3.47
C SER A 75 -4.26 -7.07 -3.71
N GLY A 76 -4.28 -6.51 -4.90
CA GLY A 76 -5.24 -5.49 -5.32
C GLY A 76 -4.62 -4.56 -6.35
N TYR A 77 -5.03 -3.29 -6.35
CA TYR A 77 -4.50 -2.25 -7.23
C TYR A 77 -2.96 -2.15 -7.15
N GLN A 78 -2.42 -2.16 -5.94
CA GLN A 78 -0.99 -2.04 -5.66
C GLN A 78 -0.15 -3.15 -6.30
N ASP A 79 -0.67 -4.36 -6.42
CA ASP A 79 0.04 -5.50 -7.00
C ASP A 79 0.49 -5.21 -8.44
N ILE A 80 -0.40 -4.66 -9.25
CA ILE A 80 -0.09 -4.30 -10.64
C ILE A 80 0.52 -2.90 -10.74
N TYR A 81 -0.16 -1.91 -10.19
CA TYR A 81 0.06 -0.50 -10.52
C TYR A 81 1.15 0.17 -9.71
N TRP A 82 1.55 -0.44 -8.59
CA TRP A 82 2.67 0.02 -7.75
C TRP A 82 3.81 -1.00 -7.70
N GLY A 83 3.57 -2.23 -8.15
CA GLY A 83 4.53 -3.33 -8.14
C GLY A 83 4.94 -3.80 -9.53
N GLN A 84 4.13 -4.65 -10.15
CA GLN A 84 4.54 -5.39 -11.35
C GLN A 84 4.86 -4.52 -12.56
N LEU A 85 4.07 -3.49 -12.86
CA LEU A 85 4.36 -2.57 -13.96
C LEU A 85 5.71 -1.87 -13.76
N ILE A 86 6.01 -1.48 -12.53
CA ILE A 86 7.25 -0.78 -12.20
C ILE A 86 8.44 -1.73 -12.32
N SER A 87 8.32 -2.96 -11.81
CA SER A 87 9.36 -3.98 -11.94
C SER A 87 9.62 -4.36 -13.42
N SER A 88 8.55 -4.40 -14.24
CA SER A 88 8.68 -4.67 -15.68
C SER A 88 9.42 -3.55 -16.41
N ILE A 89 9.13 -2.27 -16.09
CA ILE A 89 9.87 -1.13 -16.63
C ILE A 89 11.33 -1.17 -16.17
N ALA A 90 11.57 -1.46 -14.90
CA ALA A 90 12.92 -1.62 -14.36
C ALA A 90 13.70 -2.72 -15.10
N GLY A 91 13.04 -3.84 -15.43
CA GLY A 91 13.61 -4.93 -16.21
C GLY A 91 13.98 -4.57 -17.66
N SER A 92 13.46 -3.46 -18.18
CA SER A 92 13.81 -2.92 -19.51
C SER A 92 14.82 -1.77 -19.45
N THR A 93 15.37 -1.47 -18.28
CA THR A 93 16.32 -0.37 -18.03
C THR A 93 17.72 -0.96 -17.81
N GLN A 94 18.73 -0.47 -18.51
CA GLN A 94 20.11 -0.97 -18.44
C GLN A 94 20.81 -0.58 -17.14
N SER A 95 20.56 0.62 -16.65
CA SER A 95 21.05 1.10 -15.33
C SER A 95 20.01 1.96 -14.65
N ILE A 96 19.83 1.78 -13.35
CA ILE A 96 18.86 2.53 -12.55
C ILE A 96 19.61 3.33 -11.49
N LYS A 97 19.24 4.60 -11.33
CA LYS A 97 19.74 5.48 -10.27
C LYS A 97 18.65 5.72 -9.22
N LYS A 98 17.43 5.94 -9.68
CA LYS A 98 16.30 6.26 -8.81
C LYS A 98 14.98 5.77 -9.41
N ILE A 99 14.09 5.31 -8.55
CA ILE A 99 12.69 5.03 -8.90
C ILE A 99 11.83 6.04 -8.14
N LYS A 100 11.06 6.86 -8.85
CA LYS A 100 10.09 7.78 -8.27
C LYS A 100 8.69 7.29 -8.52
N GLY A 101 7.84 7.32 -7.49
CA GLY A 101 6.43 6.95 -7.58
C GLY A 101 5.52 7.96 -6.88
N SER A 102 4.39 8.26 -7.49
CA SER A 102 3.36 9.12 -6.91
C SER A 102 1.98 8.59 -7.26
N SER A 103 1.13 8.45 -6.25
CA SER A 103 -0.29 8.15 -6.42
C SER A 103 -1.11 9.22 -5.72
N SER A 104 -2.13 9.77 -6.36
CA SER A 104 -2.98 10.80 -5.78
C SER A 104 -4.45 10.41 -5.78
N TYR A 105 -5.17 10.86 -4.76
CA TYR A 105 -6.61 10.63 -4.58
C TYR A 105 -7.28 11.80 -3.85
N ASN A 106 -8.57 11.98 -4.12
CA ASN A 106 -9.38 12.95 -3.40
C ASN A 106 -9.79 12.40 -2.04
N VAL A 107 -9.35 13.04 -0.95
CA VAL A 107 -9.70 12.61 0.41
C VAL A 107 -11.20 12.73 0.71
N GLU A 108 -11.93 13.56 -0.03
CA GLU A 108 -13.36 13.76 0.17
C GLU A 108 -14.18 12.53 -0.23
N ASP A 109 -13.70 11.72 -1.19
CA ASP A 109 -14.37 10.50 -1.65
C ASP A 109 -14.42 9.41 -0.56
N TYR A 110 -13.57 9.55 0.46
CA TYR A 110 -13.47 8.64 1.62
C TYR A 110 -14.06 9.21 2.92
N GLY A 111 -14.67 10.39 2.84
CA GLY A 111 -15.40 11.01 3.93
C GLY A 111 -14.58 11.90 4.88
N ILE A 112 -15.31 12.60 5.75
CA ILE A 112 -14.77 13.66 6.62
C ILE A 112 -13.66 13.18 7.57
N ALA A 113 -13.74 11.94 8.04
CA ALA A 113 -12.75 11.39 8.97
C ALA A 113 -11.36 11.31 8.30
N LEU A 114 -11.29 10.83 7.05
CA LEU A 114 -10.04 10.75 6.31
C LEU A 114 -9.53 12.15 5.95
N ALA A 115 -10.38 13.06 5.48
CA ALA A 115 -10.00 14.43 5.16
C ALA A 115 -9.35 15.14 6.37
N LYS A 116 -9.95 15.01 7.56
CA LYS A 116 -9.38 15.53 8.81
C LYS A 116 -8.08 14.85 9.22
N ALA A 117 -8.00 13.52 9.11
CA ALA A 117 -6.77 12.79 9.42
C ALA A 117 -5.61 13.19 8.50
N HIS A 118 -5.90 13.63 7.27
CA HIS A 118 -4.92 14.18 6.33
C HIS A 118 -4.61 15.67 6.58
N GLY A 119 -5.18 16.26 7.62
CA GLY A 119 -4.91 17.65 7.99
C GLY A 119 -5.57 18.70 7.08
N ALA A 120 -6.57 18.30 6.28
CA ALA A 120 -7.28 19.25 5.43
C ALA A 120 -8.03 20.30 6.27
N GLY A 121 -7.82 21.58 5.93
CA GLY A 121 -8.37 22.73 6.64
C GLY A 121 -7.50 23.26 7.78
N LEU A 122 -6.35 22.65 8.07
CA LEU A 122 -5.42 23.14 9.08
C LEU A 122 -4.49 24.22 8.50
N THR A 123 -4.11 25.18 9.34
CA THR A 123 -2.97 26.04 9.05
C THR A 123 -1.67 25.22 9.00
N LEU A 124 -0.64 25.71 8.34
CA LEU A 124 0.64 24.96 8.28
C LEU A 124 1.25 24.70 9.66
N GLU A 125 1.05 25.63 10.63
CA GLU A 125 1.53 25.45 12.00
C GLU A 125 0.76 24.31 12.71
N GLU A 126 -0.56 24.28 12.57
CA GLU A 126 -1.39 23.20 13.12
C GLU A 126 -1.10 21.86 12.46
N PHE A 127 -0.93 21.86 11.13
CA PHE A 127 -0.55 20.67 10.38
C PHE A 127 0.79 20.10 10.87
N ASP A 128 1.79 20.97 11.06
CA ASP A 128 3.09 20.57 11.57
C ASP A 128 3.02 19.90 12.94
N LYS A 129 2.17 20.42 13.83
CA LYS A 129 1.99 19.89 15.18
C LYS A 129 1.14 18.62 15.23
N GLN A 130 0.07 18.53 14.43
CA GLN A 130 -0.95 17.49 14.57
C GLN A 130 -0.72 16.32 13.61
N VAL A 131 -0.10 16.57 12.45
CA VAL A 131 0.06 15.58 11.37
C VAL A 131 1.52 15.24 11.13
N ALA A 132 2.37 16.22 10.78
CA ALA A 132 3.75 15.95 10.39
C ALA A 132 4.64 15.51 11.56
N SER A 133 4.30 15.84 12.81
CA SER A 133 5.11 15.49 13.98
C SER A 133 5.24 13.99 14.22
N VAL A 134 4.30 13.17 13.74
CA VAL A 134 4.29 11.72 13.94
C VAL A 134 5.48 11.01 13.26
N ASP A 135 6.05 11.64 12.22
CA ASP A 135 7.21 11.10 11.51
C ASP A 135 8.56 11.53 12.12
N ARG A 136 8.53 12.41 13.12
CA ARG A 136 9.74 12.95 13.78
C ARG A 136 10.25 12.06 14.90
N ILE A 137 10.43 10.80 14.60
CA ILE A 137 10.98 9.79 15.49
C ILE A 137 12.34 9.33 14.97
N SER A 138 13.19 8.82 15.88
CA SER A 138 14.48 8.25 15.48
C SER A 138 14.28 6.95 14.72
N ASP A 139 15.30 6.53 13.97
CA ASP A 139 15.26 5.26 13.23
C ASP A 139 15.16 4.07 14.21
N GLU A 140 15.79 4.17 15.39
CA GLU A 140 15.72 3.16 16.45
C GLU A 140 14.30 3.05 17.04
N GLU A 141 13.66 4.19 17.28
CA GLU A 141 12.28 4.21 17.78
C GLU A 141 11.31 3.68 16.74
N ARG A 142 11.45 4.08 15.48
CA ARG A 142 10.65 3.53 14.36
C ARG A 142 10.80 2.02 14.26
N GLN A 143 12.02 1.51 14.31
CA GLN A 143 12.26 0.07 14.26
C GLN A 143 11.66 -0.66 15.47
N ALA A 144 11.73 -0.05 16.66
CA ALA A 144 11.08 -0.61 17.84
C ALA A 144 9.55 -0.65 17.70
N MET A 145 8.92 0.39 17.13
CA MET A 145 7.48 0.41 16.84
C MET A 145 7.10 -0.65 15.80
N ILE A 146 7.89 -0.79 14.71
CA ILE A 146 7.68 -1.83 13.70
C ILE A 146 7.72 -3.23 14.36
N ASN A 147 8.71 -3.49 15.18
CA ASN A 147 8.85 -4.79 15.86
C ASN A 147 7.68 -5.10 16.83
N ARG A 148 7.00 -4.08 17.33
CA ARG A 148 5.79 -4.23 18.18
C ARG A 148 4.48 -4.17 17.39
N GLY A 149 4.53 -3.93 16.08
CA GLY A 149 3.33 -3.74 15.23
C GLY A 149 2.55 -2.45 15.54
N GLU A 150 3.23 -1.43 16.04
CA GLU A 150 2.65 -0.13 16.43
C GLU A 150 2.90 0.97 15.40
N TYR A 151 3.80 0.75 14.44
CA TYR A 151 4.11 1.71 13.40
C TYR A 151 3.06 1.65 12.29
N LEU A 152 2.49 2.79 11.95
CA LEU A 152 1.46 2.94 10.93
C LEU A 152 2.02 3.78 9.75
N PRO A 153 2.83 3.20 8.88
CA PRO A 153 3.41 3.91 7.77
C PRO A 153 2.40 4.16 6.65
N SER A 154 2.77 5.03 5.72
CA SER A 154 2.13 5.10 4.41
C SER A 154 2.23 3.76 3.67
N TYR A 155 1.25 3.46 2.82
CA TYR A 155 1.25 2.26 1.98
C TYR A 155 2.51 2.15 1.09
N MET A 156 3.09 3.29 0.72
CA MET A 156 4.36 3.34 -0.04
C MET A 156 5.55 2.78 0.72
N TRP A 157 5.48 2.71 2.07
CA TRP A 157 6.48 2.03 2.88
C TRP A 157 6.60 0.54 2.49
N ASN A 158 5.47 -0.14 2.42
CA ASN A 158 5.41 -1.54 2.04
C ASN A 158 5.62 -1.75 0.54
N VAL A 159 5.18 -0.81 -0.29
CA VAL A 159 5.45 -0.83 -1.75
C VAL A 159 6.95 -0.77 -2.04
N ASN A 160 7.70 0.11 -1.35
CA ASN A 160 9.15 0.17 -1.53
C ASN A 160 9.82 -1.14 -1.08
N GLY A 161 9.37 -1.75 0.02
CA GLY A 161 9.84 -3.06 0.46
C GLY A 161 9.59 -4.15 -0.59
N TRP A 162 8.37 -4.20 -1.13
CA TRP A 162 8.00 -5.12 -2.20
C TRP A 162 8.86 -4.92 -3.46
N LEU A 163 9.05 -3.67 -3.90
CA LEU A 163 9.88 -3.36 -5.07
C LEU A 163 11.34 -3.75 -4.84
N CYS A 164 11.90 -3.47 -3.66
CA CYS A 164 13.25 -3.91 -3.32
C CYS A 164 13.37 -5.43 -3.37
N ALA A 165 12.43 -6.17 -2.79
CA ALA A 165 12.43 -7.63 -2.83
C ALA A 165 12.33 -8.16 -4.27
N LYS A 166 11.39 -7.65 -5.07
CA LYS A 166 11.19 -8.05 -6.47
C LYS A 166 12.41 -7.77 -7.36
N LEU A 167 13.12 -6.66 -7.11
CA LEU A 167 14.30 -6.25 -7.89
C LEU A 167 15.60 -6.80 -7.34
N GLY A 168 15.57 -7.55 -6.23
CA GLY A 168 16.78 -8.10 -5.59
C GLY A 168 17.66 -7.02 -4.96
N LEU A 169 17.06 -5.92 -4.46
CA LEU A 169 17.76 -4.81 -3.81
C LEU A 169 17.78 -4.98 -2.29
N THR A 170 18.89 -4.62 -1.67
CA THR A 170 19.07 -4.66 -0.21
C THR A 170 18.77 -3.31 0.41
N VAL A 171 17.74 -3.23 1.22
CA VAL A 171 17.38 -1.98 1.92
C VAL A 171 18.46 -1.61 2.93
N LYS A 172 19.05 -0.43 2.76
CA LYS A 172 20.02 0.17 3.67
C LYS A 172 19.34 1.05 4.72
N SER A 173 18.42 1.90 4.27
CA SER A 173 17.61 2.75 5.16
C SER A 173 16.26 3.04 4.52
N GLN A 174 15.26 3.27 5.37
CA GLN A 174 13.93 3.68 4.91
C GLN A 174 13.38 4.74 5.87
N ARG A 175 12.89 5.85 5.30
CA ARG A 175 12.37 7.00 6.05
C ARG A 175 11.09 7.50 5.43
N GLN A 176 10.22 8.04 6.26
CA GLN A 176 9.00 8.71 5.86
C GLN A 176 8.99 10.15 6.38
N VAL A 177 8.46 11.05 5.55
CA VAL A 177 8.20 12.44 5.91
C VAL A 177 6.81 12.82 5.41
N THR A 178 5.98 13.32 6.30
CA THR A 178 4.67 13.84 5.96
C THR A 178 4.75 15.33 5.66
N VAL A 179 4.31 15.73 4.46
CA VAL A 179 4.33 17.11 3.97
C VAL A 179 2.92 17.61 3.63
N PRO A 180 2.59 18.87 3.94
CA PRO A 180 1.28 19.42 3.60
C PRO A 180 1.13 19.61 2.09
N GLN A 181 -0.08 19.42 1.60
CA GLN A 181 -0.50 19.82 0.26
C GLN A 181 -1.24 21.14 0.37
N THR A 182 -0.94 22.10 -0.50
CA THR A 182 -1.53 23.44 -0.47
C THR A 182 -1.87 23.92 -1.87
N TYR A 183 -2.75 24.93 -1.98
CA TYR A 183 -2.98 25.65 -3.21
C TYR A 183 -2.67 27.14 -3.03
N LYS A 184 -2.48 27.82 -4.14
CA LYS A 184 -2.31 29.29 -4.19
C LYS A 184 -3.62 30.04 -4.11
N GLU A 185 -4.74 29.36 -4.20
CA GLU A 185 -6.11 29.87 -4.21
C GLU A 185 -6.94 29.17 -3.14
N ASP A 186 -8.03 29.81 -2.73
CA ASP A 186 -8.99 29.23 -1.81
C ASP A 186 -9.69 28.02 -2.45
N ILE A 187 -9.84 26.93 -1.69
CA ILE A 187 -10.50 25.70 -2.15
C ILE A 187 -11.72 25.42 -1.29
N GLU A 188 -12.88 25.23 -1.90
CA GLU A 188 -14.07 24.79 -1.18
C GLU A 188 -14.04 23.29 -0.95
N SER A 189 -14.21 22.88 0.31
CA SER A 189 -14.39 21.48 0.68
C SER A 189 -15.85 21.25 1.07
N GLN A 190 -16.56 20.44 0.27
CA GLN A 190 -17.93 20.06 0.55
C GLN A 190 -18.00 19.15 1.78
N THR A 191 -17.07 18.23 1.91
CA THR A 191 -17.01 17.26 3.01
C THR A 191 -16.68 17.92 4.35
N LEU A 192 -15.79 18.92 4.38
CA LEU A 192 -15.47 19.68 5.58
C LEU A 192 -16.51 20.78 5.86
N GLY A 193 -17.30 21.18 4.86
CA GLY A 193 -18.26 22.29 4.96
C GLY A 193 -17.59 23.65 5.13
N MET A 194 -16.36 23.82 4.58
CA MET A 194 -15.58 25.05 4.74
C MET A 194 -14.76 25.37 3.50
N THR A 195 -14.32 26.62 3.42
CA THR A 195 -13.32 27.05 2.45
C THR A 195 -11.94 26.96 3.09
N VAL A 196 -11.05 26.10 2.54
CA VAL A 196 -9.65 26.04 2.91
C VAL A 196 -8.93 27.21 2.27
N LYS A 197 -8.25 28.03 3.05
CA LYS A 197 -7.61 29.23 2.57
C LYS A 197 -6.35 28.94 1.78
N ALA A 198 -6.02 29.83 0.85
CA ALA A 198 -4.79 29.77 0.10
C ALA A 198 -3.58 29.66 1.04
N GLY A 199 -2.74 28.66 0.81
CA GLY A 199 -1.55 28.38 1.64
C GLY A 199 -1.81 27.49 2.86
N ASP A 200 -3.04 27.25 3.27
CA ASP A 200 -3.38 26.28 4.30
C ASP A 200 -3.36 24.83 3.72
N ALA A 201 -3.31 23.85 4.61
CA ALA A 201 -3.24 22.46 4.21
C ALA A 201 -4.59 21.98 3.64
N THR A 202 -4.57 21.45 2.43
CA THR A 202 -5.71 20.79 1.79
C THR A 202 -5.64 19.27 1.94
N GLY A 203 -4.59 18.78 2.56
CA GLY A 203 -4.28 17.38 2.77
C GLY A 203 -2.78 17.19 2.94
N MET A 204 -2.33 15.96 2.76
CA MET A 204 -0.93 15.60 2.95
C MET A 204 -0.38 14.73 1.81
N SER A 205 0.94 14.65 1.75
CA SER A 205 1.69 13.60 1.10
C SER A 205 2.63 12.93 2.10
N ALA A 206 2.55 11.63 2.23
CA ALA A 206 3.55 10.84 2.95
C ALA A 206 4.61 10.38 1.95
N VAL A 207 5.78 11.00 2.00
CA VAL A 207 6.93 10.70 1.14
C VAL A 207 7.82 9.67 1.81
N VAL A 208 7.99 8.53 1.17
CA VAL A 208 8.88 7.44 1.63
C VAL A 208 10.13 7.41 0.76
N THR A 209 11.28 7.54 1.40
CA THR A 209 12.59 7.39 0.75
C THR A 209 13.26 6.13 1.26
N THR A 210 13.62 5.24 0.34
CA THR A 210 14.37 4.01 0.61
C THR A 210 15.70 4.06 -0.13
N GLU A 211 16.79 3.99 0.62
CA GLU A 211 18.14 3.85 0.06
C GLU A 211 18.54 2.37 0.07
N THR A 212 19.22 1.92 -0.97
CA THR A 212 19.70 0.54 -1.09
C THR A 212 21.22 0.45 -1.07
N GLU A 213 21.76 -0.71 -0.71
CA GLU A 213 23.20 -0.96 -0.74
C GLU A 213 23.77 -0.91 -2.17
N GLU A 214 22.93 -1.19 -3.16
CA GLU A 214 23.27 -1.13 -4.59
C GLU A 214 23.33 0.32 -5.12
N GLY A 215 23.02 1.32 -4.28
CA GLY A 215 23.06 2.74 -4.63
C GLY A 215 21.84 3.24 -5.41
N ILE A 216 20.77 2.45 -5.46
CA ILE A 216 19.49 2.84 -6.05
C ILE A 216 18.60 3.45 -4.94
N THR A 217 17.96 4.59 -5.23
CA THR A 217 17.00 5.22 -4.32
C THR A 217 15.58 5.04 -4.82
N LEU A 218 14.66 4.61 -3.94
CA LEU A 218 13.23 4.64 -4.20
C LEU A 218 12.62 5.82 -3.43
N GLU A 219 11.93 6.72 -4.13
CA GLU A 219 11.22 7.87 -3.54
C GLU A 219 9.76 7.82 -3.99
N THR A 220 8.88 7.48 -3.09
CA THR A 220 7.48 7.22 -3.42
C THR A 220 6.56 7.99 -2.47
N GLN A 221 5.37 8.34 -2.94
CA GLN A 221 4.39 9.08 -2.14
C GLN A 221 2.96 8.74 -2.50
N CYS A 222 2.10 8.76 -1.47
CA CYS A 222 0.66 8.87 -1.63
C CYS A 222 0.21 10.28 -1.29
N ILE A 223 -0.49 10.94 -2.21
CA ILE A 223 -0.99 12.30 -2.05
C ILE A 223 -2.50 12.22 -1.83
N GLY A 224 -2.94 12.46 -0.61
CA GLY A 224 -4.35 12.59 -0.26
C GLY A 224 -4.67 14.04 0.05
N LYS A 225 -5.53 14.67 -0.76
CA LYS A 225 -5.90 16.09 -0.57
C LYS A 225 -7.31 16.36 -1.07
N VAL A 226 -7.91 17.45 -0.61
CA VAL A 226 -9.12 18.02 -1.24
C VAL A 226 -8.74 18.49 -2.65
N TYR A 227 -9.48 18.06 -3.65
CA TYR A 227 -9.17 18.38 -5.05
C TYR A 227 -9.73 19.74 -5.48
N SER A 228 -8.96 20.43 -6.29
CA SER A 228 -9.45 21.52 -7.14
C SER A 228 -10.24 20.94 -8.33
N LYS A 229 -10.85 21.81 -9.13
CA LYS A 229 -11.60 21.39 -10.34
C LYS A 229 -10.70 20.76 -11.42
N GLU A 230 -9.40 21.01 -11.36
CA GLU A 230 -8.43 20.54 -12.35
C GLU A 230 -7.75 19.25 -11.92
N ASP A 231 -7.86 18.88 -10.63
CA ASP A 231 -7.25 17.66 -10.11
C ASP A 231 -8.06 16.41 -10.51
N PHE A 232 -7.37 15.30 -10.53
CA PHE A 232 -7.94 13.97 -10.71
C PHE A 232 -6.94 12.92 -10.19
N ASP A 233 -7.43 11.73 -9.91
CA ASP A 233 -6.61 10.61 -9.50
C ASP A 233 -5.55 10.30 -10.55
N LYS A 234 -4.30 10.19 -10.10
CA LYS A 234 -3.15 9.96 -10.95
C LYS A 234 -2.19 8.98 -10.31
N ASN A 235 -1.68 8.06 -11.11
CA ASN A 235 -0.60 7.18 -10.72
C ASN A 235 0.56 7.40 -11.70
N GLU A 236 1.69 7.90 -11.19
CA GLU A 236 2.84 8.30 -12.01
C GLU A 236 4.13 7.71 -11.45
N TRP A 237 4.89 7.02 -12.29
CA TRP A 237 6.15 6.41 -11.92
C TRP A 237 7.23 6.74 -12.94
N THR A 238 8.42 7.04 -12.46
CA THR A 238 9.59 7.30 -13.30
C THR A 238 10.76 6.44 -12.81
N VAL A 239 11.29 5.64 -13.72
CA VAL A 239 12.59 4.98 -13.55
C VAL A 239 13.66 5.89 -14.15
N GLU A 240 14.43 6.54 -13.29
CA GLU A 240 15.56 7.40 -13.68
C GLU A 240 16.78 6.51 -13.86
N GLY A 241 17.20 6.38 -15.11
CA GLY A 241 18.27 5.47 -15.48
C GLY A 241 18.62 5.58 -16.96
N GLU A 242 19.04 4.50 -17.56
CA GLU A 242 19.37 4.42 -18.97
C GLU A 242 18.59 3.27 -19.63
N PRO A 243 17.54 3.58 -20.43
CA PRO A 243 16.91 4.91 -20.62
C PRO A 243 16.05 5.35 -19.44
N ASN A 244 15.76 6.66 -19.34
CA ASN A 244 14.71 7.15 -18.47
C ASN A 244 13.33 6.75 -19.02
N THR A 245 12.46 6.25 -18.15
CA THR A 245 11.11 5.84 -18.55
C THR A 245 10.08 6.34 -17.53
N THR A 246 8.99 6.95 -18.03
CA THR A 246 7.87 7.38 -17.19
C THR A 246 6.59 6.67 -17.61
N LEU A 247 5.87 6.14 -16.64
CA LEU A 247 4.53 5.57 -16.76
C LEU A 247 3.53 6.49 -16.08
N ILE A 248 2.46 6.84 -16.77
CA ILE A 248 1.37 7.66 -16.22
C ILE A 248 0.04 6.96 -16.47
N ILE A 249 -0.73 6.80 -15.40
CA ILE A 249 -2.10 6.29 -15.47
C ILE A 249 -3.01 7.37 -14.90
N ASN A 250 -3.82 7.93 -15.74
CA ASN A 250 -4.78 8.98 -15.39
C ASN A 250 -6.15 8.36 -15.07
N ARG A 251 -6.80 8.85 -14.02
CA ARG A 251 -8.15 8.46 -13.62
C ARG A 251 -8.33 6.93 -13.51
N PRO A 252 -7.45 6.22 -12.77
CA PRO A 252 -7.61 4.78 -12.61
C PRO A 252 -8.91 4.47 -11.86
N SER A 253 -9.68 3.51 -12.36
CA SER A 253 -10.82 2.94 -11.63
C SER A 253 -10.32 1.99 -10.56
N THR A 254 -9.77 2.52 -9.46
CA THR A 254 -9.02 1.74 -8.47
C THR A 254 -9.81 0.59 -7.86
N VAL A 255 -11.11 0.76 -7.64
CA VAL A 255 -11.99 -0.29 -7.08
C VAL A 255 -12.12 -1.46 -8.06
N GLU A 256 -12.50 -1.19 -9.31
CA GLU A 256 -12.68 -2.21 -10.34
C GLU A 256 -11.35 -2.92 -10.67
N LEU A 257 -10.26 -2.16 -10.73
CA LEU A 257 -8.93 -2.71 -10.96
C LEU A 257 -8.47 -3.59 -9.79
N THR A 258 -8.78 -3.23 -8.55
CA THR A 258 -8.55 -4.08 -7.37
C THR A 258 -9.35 -5.37 -7.47
N CYS A 259 -10.65 -5.30 -7.76
CA CYS A 259 -11.49 -6.48 -7.91
C CYS A 259 -10.95 -7.42 -9.00
N ALA A 260 -10.62 -6.88 -10.17
CA ALA A 260 -10.08 -7.65 -11.28
C ALA A 260 -8.74 -8.31 -10.94
N SER A 261 -7.84 -7.59 -10.27
CA SER A 261 -6.53 -8.10 -9.84
C SER A 261 -6.69 -9.26 -8.86
N VAL A 262 -7.54 -9.09 -7.84
CA VAL A 262 -7.82 -10.14 -6.85
C VAL A 262 -8.38 -11.40 -7.51
N VAL A 263 -9.38 -11.25 -8.39
CA VAL A 263 -10.01 -12.41 -9.06
C VAL A 263 -9.03 -13.15 -9.96
N ASN A 264 -8.23 -12.43 -10.75
CA ASN A 264 -7.20 -13.05 -11.60
C ASN A 264 -6.09 -13.71 -10.79
N ARG A 265 -5.85 -13.28 -9.53
CA ARG A 265 -4.84 -13.85 -8.63
C ARG A 265 -5.28 -15.15 -7.97
N ILE A 266 -6.57 -15.47 -7.92
CA ILE A 266 -7.13 -16.67 -7.27
C ILE A 266 -6.39 -17.96 -7.66
N PRO A 267 -6.23 -18.32 -8.96
CA PRO A 267 -5.56 -19.55 -9.33
C PRO A 267 -4.08 -19.60 -8.91
N ASP A 268 -3.41 -18.45 -8.92
CA ASP A 268 -2.00 -18.36 -8.54
C ASP A 268 -1.80 -18.60 -7.05
N VAL A 269 -2.69 -18.05 -6.21
CA VAL A 269 -2.64 -18.23 -4.75
C VAL A 269 -2.95 -19.65 -4.35
N ILE A 270 -3.94 -20.28 -4.98
CA ILE A 270 -4.28 -21.71 -4.74
C ILE A 270 -3.08 -22.61 -5.08
N SER A 271 -2.28 -22.25 -6.08
CA SER A 271 -1.13 -23.03 -6.55
C SER A 271 0.19 -22.66 -5.86
N ALA A 272 0.23 -21.59 -5.07
CA ALA A 272 1.43 -21.11 -4.43
C ALA A 272 1.88 -22.02 -3.26
N LYS A 273 3.12 -21.86 -2.80
CA LYS A 273 3.64 -22.54 -1.62
C LYS A 273 2.86 -22.11 -0.37
N PRO A 274 2.66 -23.02 0.60
CA PRO A 274 2.04 -22.64 1.88
C PRO A 274 2.83 -21.56 2.64
N GLY A 275 2.09 -20.68 3.32
CA GLY A 275 2.63 -19.62 4.17
C GLY A 275 2.01 -18.25 3.85
N TYR A 276 2.57 -17.21 4.46
CA TYR A 276 2.35 -15.84 4.00
C TYR A 276 3.27 -15.59 2.80
N VAL A 277 2.70 -15.48 1.61
CA VAL A 277 3.46 -15.37 0.37
C VAL A 277 3.11 -14.04 -0.30
N PRO A 278 3.96 -13.02 -0.18
CA PRO A 278 3.73 -11.75 -0.86
C PRO A 278 3.84 -11.94 -2.38
N THR A 279 3.18 -11.05 -3.14
CA THR A 279 2.97 -11.29 -4.59
C THR A 279 4.23 -11.18 -5.44
N GLU A 280 5.33 -10.61 -4.93
CA GLU A 280 6.63 -10.63 -5.62
C GLU A 280 7.23 -12.04 -5.72
N GLU A 281 6.83 -12.95 -4.83
CA GLU A 281 7.21 -14.37 -4.88
C GLU A 281 6.23 -15.23 -5.71
N ILE A 282 5.09 -14.67 -6.11
CA ILE A 282 4.11 -15.33 -6.98
C ILE A 282 4.39 -14.92 -8.43
N CYS A 283 3.96 -15.71 -9.40
CA CYS A 283 4.10 -15.36 -10.81
C CYS A 283 3.42 -14.03 -11.14
N ASP A 284 3.88 -13.35 -12.19
CA ASP A 284 3.26 -12.11 -12.65
C ASP A 284 1.80 -12.34 -13.02
N LEU A 285 0.96 -11.40 -12.62
CA LEU A 285 -0.48 -11.51 -12.83
C LEU A 285 -0.82 -11.45 -14.31
N SER A 286 -1.64 -12.37 -14.76
CA SER A 286 -2.15 -12.42 -16.12
C SER A 286 -3.68 -12.58 -16.12
N PHE A 287 -4.32 -12.17 -17.20
CA PHE A 287 -5.75 -12.36 -17.38
C PHE A 287 -6.10 -13.86 -17.44
N LYS A 288 -6.93 -14.31 -16.51
CA LYS A 288 -7.30 -15.73 -16.36
C LYS A 288 -8.81 -15.98 -16.42
N MET A 289 -9.61 -14.92 -16.32
CA MET A 289 -11.05 -15.02 -16.46
C MET A 289 -11.41 -15.43 -17.89
N LYS A 290 -11.93 -16.64 -18.04
CA LYS A 290 -12.60 -17.07 -19.26
C LYS A 290 -14.11 -17.02 -18.98
N ILE A 291 -14.78 -16.07 -19.61
CA ILE A 291 -16.25 -15.97 -19.59
C ILE A 291 -16.81 -17.03 -20.53
#